data_768ecd9fc46ebd62078600b173615b73
#
_entry.id   768ecd9fc46ebd62078600b173615b73
#
_cell.length_a   1.000
_cell.length_b   1.000
_cell.length_c   1.000
_cell.angle_alpha   90.00
_cell.angle_beta   90.00
_cell.angle_gamma   90.00
#
_symmetry.space_group_name_H-M   'P 1'
#
loop_
_entity.id
_entity.type
_entity.pdbx_description
1 polymer ?
#
loop_
_entity_poly.entity_id
_entity_poly.type
_entity_poly.pdbx_seq_one_letter_code
_entity_poly.pdbx_strand_id
1 'polypeptide(L)'
;GGGLISCEYTNDLINGGFEVEAVDPLGYCLPTLLPEPAGKAVQTALEQKGAKFHFGPLVTAVNKAEKGVVVSLNNGETIAADIVISAVGVRPRTDLAKASGIVVNRGIVTNRLLETSASHVYAMGDCAEVDGHVLVYVAPLMAAAKALGKTLAGQPTEVSYGAMPVTIKTPACPVVVAPVARGAEGDWTIVAD
;
A
#
# COMPACT_ATOMS: atom_id res chain seq x y z
N GLY A 1 8.57 -6.84 1.93
CA GLY A 1 7.12 -6.86 2.10
C GLY A 1 6.41 -7.77 1.11
N GLY A 2 5.17 -8.17 1.43
CA GLY A 2 4.27 -8.95 0.56
C GLY A 2 3.05 -8.16 0.09
N GLY A 3 3.07 -6.83 0.25
CA GLY A 3 1.99 -5.94 -0.18
C GLY A 3 1.99 -5.63 -1.68
N LEU A 4 1.10 -4.71 -2.10
CA LEU A 4 0.88 -4.34 -3.50
C LEU A 4 2.18 -4.03 -4.25
N ILE A 5 2.93 -3.04 -3.78
CA ILE A 5 4.16 -2.59 -4.44
C ILE A 5 5.20 -3.71 -4.49
N SER A 6 5.33 -4.49 -3.41
CA SER A 6 6.29 -5.59 -3.37
C SER A 6 5.96 -6.68 -4.40
N CYS A 7 4.69 -7.09 -4.52
CA CYS A 7 4.29 -8.11 -5.49
C CYS A 7 4.48 -7.63 -6.93
N GLU A 8 4.19 -6.35 -7.23
CA GLU A 8 4.45 -5.75 -8.53
C GLU A 8 5.95 -5.75 -8.86
N TYR A 9 6.80 -5.26 -7.93
CA TYR A 9 8.26 -5.30 -8.10
C TYR A 9 8.80 -6.73 -8.24
N THR A 10 8.30 -7.67 -7.43
CA THR A 10 8.69 -9.08 -7.54
C THR A 10 8.43 -9.61 -8.93
N ASN A 11 7.23 -9.37 -9.49
CA ASN A 11 6.88 -9.78 -10.83
C ASN A 11 7.81 -9.17 -11.89
N ASP A 12 8.07 -7.88 -11.81
CA ASP A 12 8.85 -7.14 -12.80
C ASP A 12 10.34 -7.50 -12.74
N LEU A 13 10.91 -7.63 -11.55
CA LEU A 13 12.31 -8.00 -11.35
C LEU A 13 12.58 -9.41 -11.85
N ILE A 14 11.71 -10.38 -11.56
CA ILE A 14 11.84 -11.75 -12.07
C ILE A 14 11.78 -11.75 -13.61
N ASN A 15 10.85 -11.02 -14.20
CA ASN A 15 10.77 -10.87 -15.66
C ASN A 15 12.04 -10.20 -16.23
N GLY A 16 12.71 -9.37 -15.45
CA GLY A 16 14.00 -8.76 -15.77
C GLY A 16 15.20 -9.69 -15.57
N GLY A 17 14.99 -10.94 -15.14
CA GLY A 17 16.05 -11.92 -14.91
C GLY A 17 16.76 -11.83 -13.57
N PHE A 18 16.21 -11.12 -12.59
CA PHE A 18 16.75 -11.02 -11.24
C PHE A 18 16.21 -12.15 -10.34
N GLU A 19 17.06 -12.63 -9.43
CA GLU A 19 16.63 -13.48 -8.32
C GLU A 19 15.98 -12.60 -7.24
N VAL A 20 14.79 -12.99 -6.77
CA VAL A 20 14.01 -12.18 -5.82
C VAL A 20 13.60 -13.01 -4.62
N GLU A 21 13.97 -12.53 -3.43
CA GLU A 21 13.48 -13.03 -2.15
C GLU A 21 12.70 -11.93 -1.42
N ALA A 22 11.47 -12.20 -1.04
CA ALA A 22 10.60 -11.24 -0.36
C ALA A 22 10.31 -11.70 1.07
N VAL A 23 10.44 -10.79 2.04
CA VAL A 23 10.17 -11.05 3.46
C VAL A 23 8.95 -10.24 3.89
N ASP A 24 7.95 -10.89 4.50
CA ASP A 24 6.77 -10.23 5.03
C ASP A 24 6.25 -10.96 6.28
N PRO A 25 5.90 -10.25 7.37
CA PRO A 25 5.38 -10.87 8.57
C PRO A 25 3.98 -11.47 8.42
N LEU A 26 3.23 -11.10 7.39
CA LEU A 26 1.91 -11.62 7.10
C LEU A 26 2.02 -12.92 6.28
N GLY A 27 0.97 -13.74 6.26
CA GLY A 27 1.07 -15.13 5.86
C GLY A 27 0.96 -15.42 4.35
N TYR A 28 0.69 -14.43 3.50
CA TYR A 28 0.50 -14.60 2.05
C TYR A 28 0.64 -13.26 1.31
N CYS A 29 0.64 -13.29 -0.02
CA CYS A 29 0.71 -12.07 -0.84
C CYS A 29 -0.57 -11.23 -0.72
N LEU A 30 -0.41 -9.89 -0.65
CA LEU A 30 -1.50 -8.91 -0.66
C LEU A 30 -2.53 -9.05 0.48
N PRO A 31 -2.14 -9.38 1.71
CA PRO A 31 -3.08 -9.75 2.78
C PRO A 31 -3.97 -8.59 3.24
N THR A 32 -3.63 -7.36 2.91
CA THR A 32 -4.45 -6.17 3.22
C THR A 32 -5.49 -5.85 2.13
N LEU A 33 -5.43 -6.54 0.99
CA LEU A 33 -6.30 -6.31 -0.17
C LEU A 33 -7.12 -7.54 -0.56
N LEU A 34 -6.56 -8.74 -0.39
CA LEU A 34 -7.15 -9.98 -0.88
C LEU A 34 -7.45 -10.94 0.26
N PRO A 35 -8.49 -11.77 0.13
CA PRO A 35 -8.66 -12.93 0.99
C PRO A 35 -7.55 -13.95 0.74
N GLU A 36 -7.29 -14.81 1.72
CA GLU A 36 -6.17 -15.77 1.69
C GLU A 36 -6.12 -16.63 0.41
N PRO A 37 -7.23 -17.23 -0.07
CA PRO A 37 -7.18 -18.04 -1.29
C PRO A 37 -6.67 -17.26 -2.52
N ALA A 38 -7.13 -16.03 -2.70
CA ALA A 38 -6.71 -15.18 -3.82
C ALA A 38 -5.25 -14.71 -3.64
N GLY A 39 -4.87 -14.34 -2.42
CA GLY A 39 -3.48 -13.95 -2.13
C GLY A 39 -2.50 -15.11 -2.32
N LYS A 40 -2.89 -16.33 -1.96
CA LYS A 40 -2.10 -17.54 -2.24
C LYS A 40 -2.00 -17.89 -3.72
N ALA A 41 -3.05 -17.62 -4.51
CA ALA A 41 -2.97 -17.78 -5.97
C ALA A 41 -1.91 -16.86 -6.59
N VAL A 42 -1.86 -15.58 -6.17
CA VAL A 42 -0.81 -14.65 -6.58
C VAL A 42 0.57 -15.14 -6.14
N GLN A 43 0.70 -15.57 -4.88
CA GLN A 43 1.94 -16.13 -4.34
C GLN A 43 2.43 -17.29 -5.20
N THR A 44 1.59 -18.30 -5.42
CA THR A 44 1.93 -19.50 -6.24
C THR A 44 2.39 -19.12 -7.64
N ALA A 45 1.71 -18.17 -8.29
CA ALA A 45 2.08 -17.73 -9.63
C ALA A 45 3.46 -17.04 -9.67
N LEU A 46 3.79 -16.24 -8.64
CA LEU A 46 5.11 -15.61 -8.53
C LEU A 46 6.21 -16.63 -8.16
N GLU A 47 5.91 -17.60 -7.29
CA GLU A 47 6.83 -18.69 -6.94
C GLU A 47 7.15 -19.57 -8.15
N GLN A 48 6.16 -19.88 -8.99
CA GLN A 48 6.37 -20.60 -10.26
C GLN A 48 7.29 -19.86 -11.23
N LYS A 49 7.38 -18.53 -11.10
CA LYS A 49 8.34 -17.72 -11.88
C LYS A 49 9.71 -17.59 -11.19
N GLY A 50 9.90 -18.15 -10.02
CA GLY A 50 11.17 -18.19 -9.31
C GLY A 50 11.26 -17.25 -8.09
N ALA A 51 10.18 -16.59 -7.68
CA ALA A 51 10.16 -15.82 -6.42
C ALA A 51 10.34 -16.76 -5.23
N LYS A 52 11.04 -16.28 -4.19
CA LYS A 52 11.05 -16.91 -2.89
C LYS A 52 10.39 -15.97 -1.86
N PHE A 53 9.46 -16.49 -1.09
CA PHE A 53 8.79 -15.75 -0.03
C PHE A 53 9.13 -16.32 1.35
N HIS A 54 9.47 -15.42 2.27
CA HIS A 54 9.69 -15.70 3.70
C HIS A 54 8.54 -15.01 4.47
N PHE A 55 7.44 -15.73 4.64
CA PHE A 55 6.28 -15.25 5.39
C PHE A 55 6.40 -15.61 6.87
N GLY A 56 6.04 -14.67 7.75
CA GLY A 56 6.10 -14.77 9.20
C GLY A 56 7.27 -14.01 9.82
N PRO A 57 8.53 -14.15 9.33
CA PRO A 57 9.63 -13.40 9.89
C PRO A 57 9.56 -11.89 9.62
N LEU A 58 10.23 -11.14 10.51
CA LEU A 58 10.48 -9.70 10.38
C LEU A 58 11.95 -9.46 10.09
N VAL A 59 12.24 -8.51 9.22
CA VAL A 59 13.60 -7.99 9.04
C VAL A 59 13.97 -7.17 10.28
N THR A 60 15.08 -7.52 10.92
CA THR A 60 15.60 -6.84 12.11
C THR A 60 16.78 -5.93 11.81
N ALA A 61 17.57 -6.27 10.79
CA ALA A 61 18.72 -5.46 10.37
C ALA A 61 19.04 -5.68 8.89
N VAL A 62 19.64 -4.65 8.29
CA VAL A 62 20.30 -4.72 6.97
C VAL A 62 21.69 -4.16 7.16
N ASN A 63 22.70 -5.03 7.00
CA ASN A 63 24.08 -4.68 7.21
C ASN A 63 24.87 -4.78 5.90
N LYS A 64 25.81 -3.86 5.70
CA LYS A 64 26.73 -3.92 4.57
C LYS A 64 27.64 -5.16 4.73
N ALA A 65 27.81 -5.90 3.65
CA ALA A 65 28.77 -7.00 3.54
C ALA A 65 29.96 -6.59 2.66
N GLU A 66 30.91 -7.48 2.48
CA GLU A 66 32.04 -7.27 1.55
C GLU A 66 31.52 -7.08 0.12
N LYS A 67 30.51 -7.88 -0.26
CA LYS A 67 29.71 -7.70 -1.47
C LYS A 67 28.23 -7.63 -1.09
N GLY A 68 27.53 -6.59 -1.55
CA GLY A 68 26.12 -6.43 -1.28
C GLY A 68 25.80 -6.17 0.20
N VAL A 69 24.76 -6.83 0.68
CA VAL A 69 24.22 -6.69 2.04
C VAL A 69 23.81 -8.04 2.63
N VAL A 70 23.73 -8.09 3.95
CA VAL A 70 23.15 -9.21 4.71
C VAL A 70 21.91 -8.69 5.45
N VAL A 71 20.78 -9.32 5.19
CA VAL A 71 19.49 -9.07 5.85
C VAL A 71 19.33 -10.09 6.97
N SER A 72 19.14 -9.60 8.20
CA SER A 72 18.89 -10.46 9.37
C SER A 72 17.41 -10.51 9.68
N LEU A 73 16.90 -11.70 10.00
CA LEU A 73 15.52 -11.94 10.36
C LEU A 73 15.39 -12.25 11.86
N ASN A 74 14.21 -11.99 12.44
CA ASN A 74 13.95 -12.21 13.87
C ASN A 74 13.90 -13.70 14.27
N ASN A 75 13.83 -14.62 13.30
CA ASN A 75 13.92 -16.06 13.52
C ASN A 75 15.37 -16.61 13.52
N GLY A 76 16.37 -15.72 13.36
CA GLY A 76 17.78 -16.07 13.32
C GLY A 76 18.33 -16.36 11.91
N GLU A 77 17.50 -16.42 10.90
CA GLU A 77 17.92 -16.60 9.51
C GLU A 77 18.57 -15.31 8.97
N THR A 78 19.42 -15.48 7.96
CA THR A 78 20.02 -14.37 7.22
C THR A 78 19.90 -14.61 5.72
N ILE A 79 19.69 -13.53 4.96
CA ILE A 79 19.62 -13.53 3.50
C ILE A 79 20.73 -12.62 2.98
N ALA A 80 21.58 -13.13 2.09
CA ALA A 80 22.55 -12.33 1.37
C ALA A 80 21.91 -11.81 0.08
N ALA A 81 22.11 -10.53 -0.24
CA ALA A 81 21.57 -9.91 -1.43
C ALA A 81 22.50 -8.80 -1.94
N ASP A 82 22.44 -8.51 -3.24
CA ASP A 82 23.14 -7.37 -3.81
C ASP A 82 22.46 -6.05 -3.44
N ILE A 83 21.11 -6.04 -3.41
CA ILE A 83 20.27 -4.86 -3.16
C ILE A 83 19.08 -5.26 -2.29
N VAL A 84 18.66 -4.36 -1.41
CA VAL A 84 17.41 -4.46 -0.66
C VAL A 84 16.45 -3.35 -1.08
N ILE A 85 15.23 -3.73 -1.42
CA ILE A 85 14.13 -2.81 -1.70
C ILE A 85 13.16 -2.84 -0.52
N SER A 86 12.97 -1.70 0.14
CA SER A 86 11.97 -1.56 1.20
C SER A 86 10.61 -1.20 0.60
N ALA A 87 9.70 -2.16 0.59
CA ALA A 87 8.30 -2.01 0.13
C ALA A 87 7.31 -2.36 1.26
N VAL A 88 7.54 -1.79 2.45
CA VAL A 88 6.79 -2.08 3.68
C VAL A 88 5.57 -1.18 3.89
N GLY A 89 5.10 -0.56 2.84
CA GLY A 89 3.96 0.34 2.80
C GLY A 89 4.34 1.81 2.91
N VAL A 90 3.34 2.65 2.69
CA VAL A 90 3.44 4.12 2.76
C VAL A 90 2.66 4.65 3.94
N ARG A 91 3.11 5.77 4.50
CA ARG A 91 2.44 6.47 5.60
C ARG A 91 2.35 7.96 5.28
N PRO A 92 1.25 8.62 5.63
CA PRO A 92 1.13 10.06 5.52
C PRO A 92 2.26 10.78 6.26
N ARG A 93 2.83 11.81 5.64
CA ARG A 93 3.76 12.73 6.32
C ARG A 93 2.94 13.85 6.94
N THR A 94 2.80 13.85 8.24
CA THR A 94 1.94 14.78 8.99
C THR A 94 2.71 15.72 9.92
N ASP A 95 4.05 15.58 9.99
CA ASP A 95 4.87 16.29 10.98
C ASP A 95 4.76 17.81 10.85
N LEU A 96 4.79 18.36 9.66
CA LEU A 96 4.64 19.79 9.41
C LEU A 96 3.26 20.29 9.85
N ALA A 97 2.20 19.58 9.48
CA ALA A 97 0.83 19.93 9.86
C ALA A 97 0.67 19.91 11.39
N LYS A 98 1.17 18.86 12.04
CA LYS A 98 1.17 18.71 13.49
C LYS A 98 1.95 19.84 14.18
N ALA A 99 3.14 20.17 13.70
CA ALA A 99 3.95 21.28 14.22
C ALA A 99 3.29 22.66 14.04
N SER A 100 2.41 22.78 13.04
CA SER A 100 1.62 23.98 12.75
C SER A 100 0.28 24.04 13.51
N GLY A 101 0.02 23.10 14.43
CA GLY A 101 -1.21 23.05 15.23
C GLY A 101 -2.44 22.53 14.44
N ILE A 102 -2.26 21.98 13.25
CA ILE A 102 -3.34 21.36 12.47
C ILE A 102 -3.64 19.98 13.05
N VAL A 103 -4.92 19.63 13.15
CA VAL A 103 -5.35 18.34 13.67
C VAL A 103 -4.89 17.21 12.73
N VAL A 104 -4.17 16.25 13.32
CA VAL A 104 -3.71 15.04 12.62
C VAL A 104 -4.10 13.79 13.41
N ASN A 105 -4.38 12.71 12.69
CA ASN A 105 -4.59 11.37 13.23
C ASN A 105 -3.70 10.40 12.44
N ARG A 106 -4.25 9.55 11.59
CA ARG A 106 -3.49 8.73 10.64
C ARG A 106 -3.00 9.56 9.44
N GLY A 107 -3.73 10.62 9.10
CA GLY A 107 -3.42 11.65 8.14
C GLY A 107 -3.72 13.03 8.69
N ILE A 108 -3.68 14.05 7.84
CA ILE A 108 -4.15 15.40 8.15
C ILE A 108 -5.68 15.34 8.07
N VAL A 109 -6.35 15.55 9.21
CA VAL A 109 -7.81 15.44 9.30
C VAL A 109 -8.48 16.55 8.52
N THR A 110 -9.40 16.18 7.61
CA THR A 110 -10.20 17.13 6.83
C THR A 110 -11.67 16.74 6.84
N ASN A 111 -12.53 17.72 6.56
CA ASN A 111 -13.90 17.47 6.16
C ASN A 111 -13.98 17.05 4.67
N ARG A 112 -15.20 16.85 4.15
CA ARG A 112 -15.39 16.48 2.74
C ARG A 112 -15.12 17.61 1.74
N LEU A 113 -15.01 18.86 2.20
CA LEU A 113 -14.54 19.98 1.39
C LEU A 113 -13.01 20.06 1.36
N LEU A 114 -12.34 19.08 2.00
CA LEU A 114 -10.88 18.98 2.15
C LEU A 114 -10.28 20.11 3.02
N GLU A 115 -11.10 20.79 3.82
CA GLU A 115 -10.67 21.82 4.78
C GLU A 115 -10.08 21.15 6.01
N THR A 116 -8.93 21.64 6.47
CA THR A 116 -8.31 21.22 7.71
C THR A 116 -8.89 21.97 8.93
N SER A 117 -8.37 21.71 10.12
CA SER A 117 -8.73 22.47 11.33
C SER A 117 -8.24 23.92 11.32
N ALA A 118 -7.37 24.31 10.40
CA ALA A 118 -6.91 25.69 10.22
C ALA A 118 -7.68 26.34 9.07
N SER A 119 -8.18 27.57 9.30
CA SER A 119 -8.93 28.32 8.30
C SER A 119 -8.10 28.55 7.03
N HIS A 120 -8.70 28.32 5.87
CA HIS A 120 -8.10 28.50 4.54
C HIS A 120 -6.92 27.56 4.25
N VAL A 121 -6.76 26.49 5.03
CA VAL A 121 -5.78 25.45 4.80
C VAL A 121 -6.49 24.16 4.43
N TYR A 122 -6.08 23.58 3.32
CA TYR A 122 -6.66 22.36 2.74
C TYR A 122 -5.61 21.26 2.70
N ALA A 123 -6.05 20.00 2.76
CA ALA A 123 -5.19 18.86 2.51
C ALA A 123 -5.88 17.86 1.58
N MET A 124 -5.09 17.25 0.67
CA MET A 124 -5.56 16.25 -0.27
C MET A 124 -4.47 15.21 -0.58
N GLY A 125 -4.86 14.10 -1.16
CA GLY A 125 -3.94 13.02 -1.54
C GLY A 125 -3.50 12.18 -0.36
N ASP A 126 -2.32 11.58 -0.49
CA ASP A 126 -1.80 10.55 0.44
C ASP A 126 -1.66 11.02 1.89
N CYS A 127 -1.52 12.33 2.11
CA CYS A 127 -1.40 12.90 3.46
C CYS A 127 -2.75 13.22 4.13
N ALA A 128 -3.85 13.27 3.36
CA ALA A 128 -5.16 13.66 3.89
C ALA A 128 -5.90 12.46 4.48
N GLU A 129 -6.65 12.74 5.55
CA GLU A 129 -7.61 11.82 6.16
C GLU A 129 -9.00 12.43 6.04
N VAL A 130 -9.81 11.87 5.14
CA VAL A 130 -11.18 12.31 4.88
C VAL A 130 -12.15 11.28 5.45
N ASP A 131 -13.09 11.70 6.29
CA ASP A 131 -14.04 10.80 6.98
C ASP A 131 -13.36 9.59 7.67
N GLY A 132 -12.17 9.79 8.26
CA GLY A 132 -11.38 8.73 8.92
C GLY A 132 -10.66 7.79 7.94
N HIS A 133 -10.65 8.07 6.65
CA HIS A 133 -9.99 7.26 5.64
C HIS A 133 -8.77 7.96 5.04
N VAL A 134 -7.66 7.25 4.99
CA VAL A 134 -6.45 7.63 4.23
C VAL A 134 -6.37 6.73 3.01
N LEU A 135 -6.47 7.31 1.82
CA LEU A 135 -6.55 6.61 0.54
C LEU A 135 -5.33 6.95 -0.31
N VAL A 136 -4.33 6.06 -0.32
CA VAL A 136 -3.01 6.26 -0.94
C VAL A 136 -2.99 5.75 -2.40
N TYR A 137 -3.99 6.14 -3.19
CA TYR A 137 -4.14 5.74 -4.59
C TYR A 137 -4.38 6.96 -5.49
N VAL A 138 -4.08 6.82 -6.78
CA VAL A 138 -4.24 7.91 -7.76
C VAL A 138 -5.71 8.29 -7.97
N ALA A 139 -6.63 7.32 -7.99
CA ALA A 139 -8.03 7.60 -8.24
C ALA A 139 -8.67 8.51 -7.15
N PRO A 140 -8.52 8.23 -5.84
CA PRO A 140 -8.95 9.15 -4.77
C PRO A 140 -8.27 10.52 -4.85
N LEU A 141 -6.96 10.57 -5.15
CA LEU A 141 -6.24 11.84 -5.33
C LEU A 141 -6.88 12.69 -6.43
N MET A 142 -7.21 12.09 -7.58
CA MET A 142 -7.83 12.80 -8.70
C MET A 142 -9.26 13.26 -8.37
N ALA A 143 -10.01 12.47 -7.62
CA ALA A 143 -11.33 12.86 -7.14
C ALA A 143 -11.24 14.07 -6.19
N ALA A 144 -10.31 14.02 -5.24
CA ALA A 144 -10.03 15.12 -4.32
C ALA A 144 -9.58 16.39 -5.05
N ALA A 145 -8.67 16.29 -6.02
CA ALA A 145 -8.20 17.42 -6.80
C ALA A 145 -9.32 18.12 -7.58
N LYS A 146 -10.25 17.34 -8.17
CA LYS A 146 -11.41 17.90 -8.89
C LYS A 146 -12.37 18.62 -7.95
N ALA A 147 -12.64 18.05 -6.76
CA ALA A 147 -13.54 18.66 -5.78
C ALA A 147 -12.91 19.94 -5.21
N LEU A 148 -11.64 19.88 -4.79
CA LEU A 148 -10.92 21.02 -4.25
C LEU A 148 -10.80 22.17 -5.27
N GLY A 149 -10.50 21.85 -6.52
CA GLY A 149 -10.43 22.86 -7.59
C GLY A 149 -11.73 23.64 -7.75
N LYS A 150 -12.89 22.99 -7.67
CA LYS A 150 -14.20 23.67 -7.69
C LYS A 150 -14.44 24.52 -6.44
N THR A 151 -14.10 23.96 -5.26
CA THR A 151 -14.23 24.68 -3.98
C THR A 151 -13.40 25.95 -4.00
N LEU A 152 -12.15 25.90 -4.44
CA LEU A 152 -11.26 27.06 -4.55
C LEU A 152 -11.72 28.07 -5.62
N ALA A 153 -12.48 27.62 -6.63
CA ALA A 153 -13.11 28.49 -7.63
C ALA A 153 -14.44 29.11 -7.15
N GLY A 154 -14.78 28.99 -5.87
CA GLY A 154 -16.00 29.54 -5.28
C GLY A 154 -17.24 28.66 -5.41
N GLN A 155 -17.08 27.38 -5.77
CA GLN A 155 -18.15 26.39 -5.83
C GLN A 155 -17.88 25.26 -4.81
N PRO A 156 -18.30 25.40 -3.54
CA PRO A 156 -18.08 24.39 -2.52
C PRO A 156 -18.54 23.02 -3.00
N THR A 157 -17.59 22.09 -3.12
CA THR A 157 -17.84 20.77 -3.69
C THR A 157 -17.24 19.71 -2.79
N GLU A 158 -18.09 18.88 -2.20
CA GLU A 158 -17.63 17.76 -1.40
C GLU A 158 -16.97 16.69 -2.27
N VAL A 159 -15.86 16.13 -1.79
CA VAL A 159 -15.26 14.95 -2.40
C VAL A 159 -16.13 13.73 -2.14
N SER A 160 -16.33 12.92 -3.16
CA SER A 160 -17.02 11.64 -3.09
C SER A 160 -16.14 10.56 -3.67
N TYR A 161 -15.98 9.51 -2.90
CA TYR A 161 -15.22 8.32 -3.30
C TYR A 161 -16.21 7.21 -3.62
N GLY A 162 -16.38 6.90 -4.90
CA GLY A 162 -17.13 5.73 -5.36
C GLY A 162 -16.29 4.44 -5.25
N ALA A 163 -16.79 3.36 -5.83
CA ALA A 163 -16.00 2.15 -5.98
C ALA A 163 -14.76 2.47 -6.84
N MET A 164 -13.59 2.22 -6.26
CA MET A 164 -12.30 2.50 -6.89
C MET A 164 -11.49 1.20 -6.94
N PRO A 165 -11.72 0.35 -7.94
CA PRO A 165 -10.98 -0.90 -8.06
C PRO A 165 -9.50 -0.62 -8.27
N VAL A 166 -8.67 -1.41 -7.58
CA VAL A 166 -7.21 -1.40 -7.70
C VAL A 166 -6.82 -2.52 -8.64
N THR A 167 -6.15 -2.19 -9.74
CA THR A 167 -5.52 -3.17 -10.62
C THR A 167 -4.13 -3.46 -10.10
N ILE A 168 -3.88 -4.72 -9.78
CA ILE A 168 -2.58 -5.21 -9.32
C ILE A 168 -1.77 -5.62 -10.54
N LYS A 169 -0.63 -4.97 -10.75
CA LYS A 169 0.21 -5.17 -11.95
C LYS A 169 1.14 -6.37 -11.76
N THR A 170 0.54 -7.54 -11.66
CA THR A 170 1.23 -8.83 -11.61
C THR A 170 0.81 -9.68 -12.79
N PRO A 171 1.41 -9.52 -13.98
CA PRO A 171 1.08 -10.31 -15.17
C PRO A 171 1.12 -11.82 -14.96
N ALA A 172 1.86 -12.33 -14.00
CA ALA A 172 1.87 -13.74 -13.61
C ALA A 172 0.50 -14.20 -13.09
N CYS A 173 -0.22 -13.33 -12.41
CA CYS A 173 -1.58 -13.55 -11.90
C CYS A 173 -2.30 -12.19 -11.87
N PRO A 174 -2.97 -11.79 -12.96
CA PRO A 174 -3.67 -10.52 -13.02
C PRO A 174 -4.84 -10.47 -12.05
N VAL A 175 -4.89 -9.44 -11.23
CA VAL A 175 -5.95 -9.24 -10.21
C VAL A 175 -6.48 -7.82 -10.26
N VAL A 176 -7.80 -7.69 -10.19
CA VAL A 176 -8.48 -6.42 -9.93
C VAL A 176 -9.30 -6.60 -8.66
N VAL A 177 -9.09 -5.73 -7.69
CA VAL A 177 -9.80 -5.79 -6.41
C VAL A 177 -10.46 -4.45 -6.10
N ALA A 178 -11.73 -4.48 -5.67
CA ALA A 178 -12.36 -3.36 -5.01
C ALA A 178 -12.13 -3.57 -3.48
N PRO A 179 -11.20 -2.82 -2.86
CA PRO A 179 -10.88 -3.06 -1.46
C PRO A 179 -12.12 -2.87 -0.59
N VAL A 180 -12.33 -3.80 0.32
CA VAL A 180 -13.40 -3.72 1.31
C VAL A 180 -13.02 -2.64 2.33
N ALA A 181 -14.00 -1.86 2.77
CA ALA A 181 -13.77 -0.86 3.81
C ALA A 181 -13.21 -1.52 5.08
N ARG A 182 -12.24 -0.86 5.71
CA ARG A 182 -11.63 -1.39 6.93
C ARG A 182 -12.69 -1.54 8.03
N GLY A 183 -12.80 -2.74 8.57
CA GLY A 183 -13.80 -3.08 9.59
C GLY A 183 -15.18 -3.42 9.04
N ALA A 184 -15.34 -3.55 7.71
CA ALA A 184 -16.56 -4.11 7.16
C ALA A 184 -16.71 -5.57 7.60
N GLU A 185 -17.90 -5.89 8.07
CA GLU A 185 -18.28 -7.27 8.42
C GLU A 185 -18.75 -8.02 7.18
N GLY A 186 -18.46 -9.31 7.09
CA GLY A 186 -18.89 -10.17 5.99
C GLY A 186 -17.89 -11.28 5.70
N ASP A 187 -18.29 -12.16 4.80
CA ASP A 187 -17.49 -13.30 4.36
C ASP A 187 -17.14 -13.20 2.87
N TRP A 188 -15.98 -13.72 2.54
CA TRP A 188 -15.59 -13.88 1.14
C TRP A 188 -16.14 -15.18 0.59
N THR A 189 -16.81 -15.10 -0.56
CA THR A 189 -17.36 -16.27 -1.25
C THR A 189 -16.80 -16.36 -2.67
N ILE A 190 -16.37 -17.55 -3.07
CA ILE A 190 -15.99 -17.82 -4.46
C ILE A 190 -17.28 -18.08 -5.24
N VAL A 191 -17.54 -17.26 -6.26
CA VAL A 191 -18.76 -17.37 -7.09
C VAL A 191 -18.49 -17.91 -8.49
N ALA A 192 -17.24 -17.91 -8.93
CA ALA A 192 -16.78 -18.52 -10.18
C ALA A 192 -15.32 -18.93 -10.03
N ASP A 193 -14.96 -20.02 -10.74
CA ASP A 193 -13.62 -20.58 -10.76
C ASP A 193 -12.97 -20.35 -12.13
#